data_cc3d6c5a4c97ac12faefb3e518432a12
#
_entry.id   cc3d6c5a4c97ac12faefb3e518432a12
#
_cell.length_a   1.000
_cell.length_b   1.000
_cell.length_c   1.000
_cell.angle_alpha   90.00
_cell.angle_beta   90.00
_cell.angle_gamma   90.00
#
_symmetry.space_group_name_H-M   'P 1'
#
loop_
_entity.id
_entity.type
_entity.pdbx_description
1 polymer ?
#
loop_
_entity_poly.entity_id
_entity_poly.type
_entity_poly.pdbx_seq_one_letter_code
_entity_poly.pdbx_strand_id
1 'polypeptide(L)'
;MDAEPSKEMRILAEQIIERFPELSIIPEYGIRIGYVLSQERPPEKAGKTKYADCRKVKLCYQAWLPFDFIITFYEANTELLNENQKKILMLHELKHVGIGEKGLKLEEHDIEDFKDILKRYGIDWNCLDENVIDILSEDNITMNEGE
;
A
#
# COMPACT_ATOMS: atom_id res chain seq x y z
N MET A 1 3.08 7.37 22.54
CA MET A 1 2.44 6.94 21.30
C MET A 1 3.39 6.01 20.55
N ASP A 2 2.93 4.85 20.20
CA ASP A 2 3.82 3.81 19.74
C ASP A 2 3.72 3.57 18.24
N ALA A 3 4.83 3.12 17.67
CA ALA A 3 4.90 2.60 16.33
C ALA A 3 5.80 1.38 16.38
N GLU A 4 5.38 0.30 15.75
CA GLU A 4 6.14 -0.93 15.80
C GLU A 4 6.07 -1.69 14.48
N PRO A 5 7.08 -2.53 14.19
CA PRO A 5 7.02 -3.39 13.02
C PRO A 5 5.79 -4.30 13.08
N SER A 6 5.13 -4.50 11.95
CA SER A 6 3.94 -5.34 11.87
C SER A 6 4.17 -6.55 10.97
N LYS A 7 4.17 -7.71 11.59
CA LYS A 7 4.28 -8.97 10.85
C LYS A 7 3.02 -9.23 10.02
N GLU A 8 1.85 -8.85 10.53
CA GLU A 8 0.59 -9.03 9.81
C GLU A 8 0.57 -8.22 8.51
N MET A 9 1.03 -6.97 8.56
CA MET A 9 1.14 -6.14 7.38
C MET A 9 2.12 -6.74 6.37
N ARG A 10 3.25 -7.27 6.84
CA ARG A 10 4.24 -7.88 5.97
C ARG A 10 3.66 -9.09 5.24
N ILE A 11 2.95 -9.95 5.96
CA ILE A 11 2.33 -11.13 5.36
C ILE A 11 1.31 -10.72 4.30
N LEU A 12 0.48 -9.74 4.62
CA LEU A 12 -0.49 -9.20 3.67
C LEU A 12 0.19 -8.65 2.43
N ALA A 13 1.23 -7.85 2.61
CA ALA A 13 1.97 -7.25 1.50
C ALA A 13 2.62 -8.32 0.61
N GLU A 14 3.21 -9.34 1.21
CA GLU A 14 3.83 -10.43 0.45
C GLU A 14 2.80 -11.18 -0.40
N GLN A 15 1.60 -11.40 0.13
CA GLN A 15 0.51 -12.02 -0.62
C GLN A 15 0.09 -11.16 -1.82
N ILE A 16 0.02 -9.86 -1.62
CA ILE A 16 -0.36 -8.92 -2.68
C ILE A 16 0.74 -8.83 -3.74
N ILE A 17 1.99 -8.73 -3.33
CA ILE A 17 3.12 -8.67 -4.27
C ILE A 17 3.14 -9.92 -5.16
N GLU A 18 2.91 -11.08 -4.57
CA GLU A 18 2.88 -12.34 -5.30
C GLU A 18 1.71 -12.39 -6.31
N ARG A 19 0.59 -11.78 -5.95
CA ARG A 19 -0.64 -11.85 -6.73
C ARG A 19 -0.69 -10.87 -7.90
N PHE A 20 -0.02 -9.74 -7.79
CA PHE A 20 -0.12 -8.64 -8.76
C PHE A 20 1.19 -8.49 -9.54
N PRO A 21 1.19 -8.85 -10.86
CA PRO A 21 2.40 -8.79 -11.68
C PRO A 21 3.05 -7.40 -11.76
N GLU A 22 2.27 -6.33 -11.67
CA GLU A 22 2.78 -4.96 -11.69
C GLU A 22 3.69 -4.64 -10.49
N LEU A 23 3.67 -5.48 -9.45
CA LEU A 23 4.53 -5.32 -8.28
C LEU A 23 5.78 -6.20 -8.36
N SER A 24 6.00 -6.89 -9.48
CA SER A 24 7.13 -7.82 -9.62
C SER A 24 8.50 -7.15 -9.50
N ILE A 25 8.59 -5.85 -9.72
CA ILE A 25 9.84 -5.12 -9.54
C ILE A 25 10.37 -5.22 -8.11
N ILE A 26 9.49 -5.38 -7.14
CA ILE A 26 9.89 -5.44 -5.74
C ILE A 26 10.79 -6.65 -5.48
N PRO A 27 10.38 -7.89 -5.77
CA PRO A 27 11.28 -9.01 -5.60
C PRO A 27 12.41 -9.05 -6.64
N GLU A 28 12.16 -8.62 -7.88
CA GLU A 28 13.16 -8.64 -8.94
C GLU A 28 14.39 -7.80 -8.61
N TYR A 29 14.19 -6.65 -8.01
CA TYR A 29 15.30 -5.75 -7.68
C TYR A 29 15.69 -5.83 -6.20
N GLY A 30 15.14 -6.80 -5.47
CA GLY A 30 15.48 -6.99 -4.06
C GLY A 30 15.12 -5.80 -3.20
N ILE A 31 14.02 -5.10 -3.53
CA ILE A 31 13.59 -3.93 -2.78
C ILE A 31 13.11 -4.35 -1.39
N ARG A 32 13.65 -3.71 -0.36
CA ARG A 32 13.34 -4.04 1.02
C ARG A 32 12.33 -3.04 1.57
N ILE A 33 11.23 -3.55 2.08
CA ILE A 33 10.15 -2.72 2.60
C ILE A 33 9.91 -3.06 4.06
N GLY A 34 9.93 -2.02 4.91
CA GLY A 34 9.54 -2.15 6.30
C GLY A 34 8.06 -1.82 6.46
N TYR A 35 7.37 -2.56 7.29
CA TYR A 35 5.94 -2.39 7.53
C TYR A 35 5.73 -2.01 8.97
N VAL A 36 5.08 -0.87 9.20
CA VAL A 36 4.90 -0.29 10.53
C VAL A 36 3.43 -0.04 10.81
N LEU A 37 3.00 -0.45 11.97
CA LEU A 37 1.69 -0.08 12.51
C LEU A 37 1.91 1.02 13.53
N SER A 38 1.31 2.18 13.29
CA SER A 38 1.50 3.36 14.13
C SER A 38 0.22 3.71 14.88
N GLN A 39 0.35 4.07 16.15
CA GLN A 39 -0.76 4.57 16.96
C GLN A 39 -0.93 6.08 16.82
N GLU A 40 -0.07 6.71 16.04
CA GLU A 40 -0.17 8.13 15.77
C GLU A 40 -1.46 8.45 15.02
N ARG A 41 -2.05 9.60 15.33
CA ARG A 41 -3.25 10.07 14.65
C ARG A 41 -2.87 11.24 13.75
N PRO A 42 -2.66 11.00 12.45
CA PRO A 42 -2.30 12.08 11.55
C PRO A 42 -3.46 13.06 11.41
N PRO A 43 -3.17 14.38 11.29
CA PRO A 43 -4.22 15.36 11.12
C PRO A 43 -4.94 15.19 9.77
N GLU A 44 -6.24 15.44 9.76
CA GLU A 44 -6.98 15.45 8.52
C GLU A 44 -6.62 16.70 7.72
N LYS A 45 -6.47 16.52 6.40
CA LYS A 45 -6.20 17.61 5.47
C LYS A 45 -7.32 17.68 4.45
N ALA A 46 -7.91 18.86 4.30
CA ALA A 46 -9.01 19.09 3.36
C ALA A 46 -10.17 18.10 3.56
N GLY A 47 -10.45 17.74 4.80
CA GLY A 47 -11.51 16.80 5.14
C GLY A 47 -11.22 15.35 4.82
N LYS A 48 -9.97 15.03 4.43
CA LYS A 48 -9.58 13.67 4.09
C LYS A 48 -8.83 13.00 5.23
N THR A 49 -9.21 11.77 5.51
CA THR A 49 -8.55 10.93 6.51
C THR A 49 -7.33 10.25 5.91
N LYS A 50 -6.21 10.32 6.60
CA LYS A 50 -5.01 9.61 6.17
C LYS A 50 -4.97 8.23 6.83
N TYR A 51 -5.05 7.19 6.03
CA TYR A 51 -5.04 5.81 6.54
C TYR A 51 -3.64 5.21 6.56
N ALA A 52 -2.79 5.60 5.62
CA ALA A 52 -1.46 5.03 5.47
C ALA A 52 -0.56 5.98 4.69
N ASP A 53 0.73 5.68 4.70
CA ASP A 53 1.66 6.31 3.76
C ASP A 53 2.79 5.35 3.40
N CYS A 54 3.50 5.69 2.33
CA CYS A 54 4.70 5.01 1.89
C CYS A 54 5.81 6.05 1.75
N ARG A 55 6.93 5.81 2.41
CA ARG A 55 8.07 6.73 2.40
C ARG A 55 9.32 6.02 1.93
N LYS A 56 10.08 6.71 1.09
CA LYS A 56 11.41 6.24 0.71
C LYS A 56 12.38 6.55 1.84
N VAL A 57 13.19 5.58 2.23
CA VAL A 57 14.19 5.78 3.27
C VAL A 57 15.40 6.48 2.65
N LYS A 58 15.80 7.61 3.21
CA LYS A 58 16.96 8.35 2.74
C LYS A 58 18.23 7.52 2.91
N LEU A 59 19.16 7.68 1.99
CA LEU A 59 20.41 6.90 1.99
C LEU A 59 21.15 6.98 3.34
N CYS A 60 21.20 8.15 3.95
CA CYS A 60 21.89 8.31 5.24
C CYS A 60 21.24 7.50 6.36
N TYR A 61 19.91 7.27 6.28
CA TYR A 61 19.22 6.48 7.29
C TYR A 61 19.34 4.98 7.04
N GLN A 62 19.72 4.57 5.84
CA GLN A 62 19.89 3.14 5.54
C GLN A 62 21.09 2.53 6.26
N ALA A 63 21.97 3.37 6.80
CA ALA A 63 23.04 2.90 7.69
C ALA A 63 22.47 2.26 8.96
N TRP A 64 21.28 2.66 9.37
CA TRP A 64 20.62 2.17 10.58
C TRP A 64 19.36 1.35 10.30
N LEU A 65 18.72 1.57 9.15
CA LEU A 65 17.46 0.93 8.78
C LEU A 65 17.69 0.10 7.52
N PRO A 66 17.55 -1.23 7.60
CA PRO A 66 17.81 -2.10 6.45
C PRO A 66 16.65 -2.13 5.45
N PHE A 67 16.04 -0.98 5.16
CA PHE A 67 14.90 -0.87 4.29
C PHE A 67 15.07 0.25 3.28
N ASP A 68 14.48 0.05 2.09
CA ASP A 68 14.46 1.06 1.03
C ASP A 68 13.20 1.93 1.12
N PHE A 69 12.10 1.34 1.57
CA PHE A 69 10.83 2.02 1.77
C PHE A 69 10.22 1.58 3.10
N ILE A 70 9.38 2.44 3.66
CA ILE A 70 8.60 2.10 4.85
C ILE A 70 7.14 2.44 4.57
N ILE A 71 6.28 1.46 4.73
CA ILE A 71 4.83 1.63 4.64
C ILE A 71 4.28 1.63 6.06
N THR A 72 3.56 2.69 6.39
CA THR A 72 2.96 2.87 7.71
C THR A 72 1.44 2.85 7.59
N PHE A 73 0.79 2.02 8.41
CA PHE A 73 -0.66 2.06 8.62
C PHE A 73 -0.93 2.77 9.93
N TYR A 74 -1.86 3.72 9.91
CA TYR A 74 -2.31 4.42 11.11
C TYR A 74 -3.46 3.66 11.72
N GLU A 75 -3.18 2.92 12.80
CA GLU A 75 -4.11 1.96 13.39
C GLU A 75 -5.50 2.53 13.68
N ALA A 76 -5.55 3.73 14.29
CA ALA A 76 -6.82 4.35 14.65
C ALA A 76 -7.74 4.57 13.44
N ASN A 77 -7.15 4.80 12.27
CA ASN A 77 -7.91 5.03 11.05
C ASN A 77 -8.15 3.72 10.29
N THR A 78 -7.15 2.84 10.21
CA THR A 78 -7.30 1.60 9.46
C THR A 78 -8.25 0.60 10.11
N GLU A 79 -8.43 0.66 11.44
CA GLU A 79 -9.38 -0.22 12.10
C GLU A 79 -10.84 0.07 11.70
N LEU A 80 -11.10 1.23 11.08
CA LEU A 80 -12.40 1.57 10.53
C LEU A 80 -12.67 0.88 9.19
N LEU A 81 -11.64 0.32 8.58
CA LEU A 81 -11.73 -0.34 7.28
C LEU A 81 -12.01 -1.84 7.46
N ASN A 82 -12.74 -2.43 6.52
CA ASN A 82 -12.89 -3.88 6.50
C ASN A 82 -11.61 -4.53 5.92
N GLU A 83 -11.55 -5.86 5.98
CA GLU A 83 -10.36 -6.59 5.55
C GLU A 83 -10.02 -6.36 4.07
N ASN A 84 -11.05 -6.32 3.21
CA ASN A 84 -10.82 -6.08 1.79
C ASN A 84 -10.29 -4.66 1.53
N GLN A 85 -10.82 -3.67 2.23
CA GLN A 85 -10.34 -2.30 2.11
C GLN A 85 -8.88 -2.17 2.55
N LYS A 86 -8.48 -2.90 3.60
CA LYS A 86 -7.07 -2.93 4.04
C LYS A 86 -6.17 -3.55 2.97
N LYS A 87 -6.64 -4.57 2.28
CA LYS A 87 -5.90 -5.19 1.17
C LYS A 87 -5.71 -4.20 0.03
N ILE A 88 -6.75 -3.47 -0.33
CA ILE A 88 -6.66 -2.46 -1.38
C ILE A 88 -5.74 -1.33 -0.95
N LEU A 89 -5.82 -0.92 0.31
CA LEU A 89 -4.93 0.10 0.86
C LEU A 89 -3.46 -0.35 0.75
N MET A 90 -3.17 -1.59 1.09
CA MET A 90 -1.81 -2.12 0.96
C MET A 90 -1.35 -2.11 -0.50
N LEU A 91 -2.21 -2.52 -1.42
CA LEU A 91 -1.90 -2.44 -2.85
C LEU A 91 -1.60 -1.00 -3.26
N HIS A 92 -2.42 -0.06 -2.81
CA HIS A 92 -2.22 1.36 -3.07
C HIS A 92 -0.83 1.83 -2.61
N GLU A 93 -0.45 1.47 -1.38
CA GLU A 93 0.86 1.89 -0.84
C GLU A 93 2.02 1.21 -1.56
N LEU A 94 1.87 -0.07 -1.91
CA LEU A 94 2.90 -0.79 -2.64
C LEU A 94 3.13 -0.21 -4.04
N LYS A 95 2.13 0.38 -4.66
CA LYS A 95 2.27 1.01 -5.97
C LYS A 95 3.09 2.30 -5.94
N HIS A 96 3.34 2.85 -4.77
CA HIS A 96 4.27 3.97 -4.64
C HIS A 96 5.73 3.55 -4.83
N VAL A 97 6.03 2.26 -4.70
CA VAL A 97 7.39 1.75 -4.87
C VAL A 97 7.73 1.68 -6.35
N GLY A 98 8.75 2.39 -6.78
CA GLY A 98 9.13 2.44 -8.18
C GLY A 98 10.61 2.54 -8.41
N ILE A 99 11.00 2.51 -9.67
CA ILE A 99 12.38 2.61 -10.13
C ILE A 99 12.45 3.71 -11.18
N GLY A 100 13.36 4.66 -10.97
CA GLY A 100 13.63 5.73 -11.92
C GLY A 100 15.04 5.62 -12.49
N GLU A 101 15.44 6.58 -13.31
CA GLU A 101 16.75 6.61 -13.94
C GLU A 101 17.90 6.64 -12.92
N LYS A 102 17.65 7.25 -11.76
CA LYS A 102 18.66 7.41 -10.71
C LYS A 102 18.55 6.36 -9.59
N GLY A 103 17.76 5.30 -9.80
CA GLY A 103 17.54 4.27 -8.80
C GLY A 103 16.10 4.25 -8.30
N LEU A 104 15.90 3.81 -7.07
CA LEU A 104 14.57 3.69 -6.49
C LEU A 104 13.92 5.05 -6.33
N LYS A 105 12.63 5.12 -6.59
CA LYS A 105 11.86 6.35 -6.45
C LYS A 105 10.48 6.07 -5.88
N LEU A 106 9.91 7.07 -5.24
CA LEU A 106 8.52 7.03 -4.78
C LEU A 106 7.62 7.44 -5.95
N GLU A 107 6.79 6.51 -6.43
CA GLU A 107 5.84 6.81 -7.50
C GLU A 107 4.69 7.67 -6.95
N GLU A 108 4.30 8.69 -7.70
CA GLU A 108 3.14 9.48 -7.34
C GLU A 108 1.88 8.92 -8.00
N HIS A 109 0.74 9.31 -7.50
CA HIS A 109 -0.53 8.92 -8.10
C HIS A 109 -0.66 9.53 -9.48
N ASP A 110 -1.17 8.77 -10.46
CA ASP A 110 -1.48 9.30 -11.78
C ASP A 110 -2.74 10.18 -11.76
N ILE A 111 -3.60 9.97 -10.77
CA ILE A 111 -4.71 10.87 -10.39
C ILE A 111 -4.77 10.86 -8.86
N GLU A 112 -5.88 11.21 -8.23
CA GLU A 112 -5.99 11.17 -6.75
C GLU A 112 -5.78 9.77 -6.17
N ASP A 113 -5.93 8.74 -7.00
CA ASP A 113 -5.56 7.37 -6.69
C ASP A 113 -4.88 6.81 -7.94
N PHE A 114 -4.35 5.62 -7.89
CA PHE A 114 -3.82 4.98 -9.08
C PHE A 114 -4.97 4.57 -9.99
N LYS A 115 -4.82 4.80 -11.31
CA LYS A 115 -5.88 4.50 -12.28
C LYS A 115 -6.34 3.06 -12.25
N ASP A 116 -5.41 2.11 -12.12
CA ASP A 116 -5.77 0.70 -12.11
C ASP A 116 -6.54 0.32 -10.85
N ILE A 117 -6.30 0.98 -9.73
CA ILE A 117 -7.08 0.76 -8.51
C ILE A 117 -8.49 1.29 -8.70
N LEU A 118 -8.64 2.51 -9.24
CA LEU A 118 -9.95 3.09 -9.50
C LEU A 118 -10.73 2.26 -10.52
N LYS A 119 -10.05 1.77 -11.55
CA LYS A 119 -10.66 0.95 -12.59
C LYS A 119 -11.17 -0.38 -12.07
N ARG A 120 -10.42 -1.03 -11.18
CA ARG A 120 -10.77 -2.35 -10.64
C ARG A 120 -11.77 -2.28 -9.49
N TYR A 121 -11.66 -1.29 -8.62
CA TYR A 121 -12.37 -1.27 -7.33
C TYR A 121 -13.29 -0.07 -7.15
N GLY A 122 -13.24 0.91 -8.08
CA GLY A 122 -14.08 2.10 -8.03
C GLY A 122 -13.49 3.22 -7.20
N ILE A 123 -14.03 4.40 -7.37
CA ILE A 123 -13.56 5.61 -6.69
C ILE A 123 -13.75 5.53 -5.18
N ASP A 124 -14.80 4.84 -4.74
CA ASP A 124 -15.19 4.78 -3.34
C ASP A 124 -14.63 3.56 -2.60
N TRP A 125 -13.55 2.93 -3.13
CA TRP A 125 -13.01 1.72 -2.52
C TRP A 125 -12.61 1.91 -1.06
N ASN A 126 -12.22 3.12 -0.67
CA ASN A 126 -11.80 3.45 0.69
C ASN A 126 -12.95 3.86 1.61
N CYS A 127 -14.16 3.94 1.09
CA CYS A 127 -15.34 4.15 1.93
C CYS A 127 -15.75 2.84 2.59
N LEU A 128 -16.54 2.93 3.68
CA LEU A 128 -17.00 1.73 4.38
C LEU A 128 -18.13 1.05 3.61
N ASP A 129 -17.87 0.69 2.35
CA ASP A 129 -18.81 0.03 1.47
C ASP A 129 -18.38 -1.43 1.32
N GLU A 130 -19.31 -2.34 1.55
CA GLU A 130 -19.07 -3.78 1.51
C GLU A 130 -19.12 -4.37 0.11
N ASN A 131 -19.47 -3.57 -0.89
CA ASN A 131 -19.63 -4.05 -2.26
C ASN A 131 -18.34 -4.14 -3.05
N VAL A 132 -17.21 -3.75 -2.47
CA VAL A 132 -15.91 -3.82 -3.15
C VAL A 132 -15.43 -5.27 -3.20
N ILE A 133 -15.00 -5.71 -4.38
CA ILE A 133 -14.52 -7.08 -4.60
C ILE A 133 -13.23 -7.32 -3.84
N ASP A 134 -13.11 -8.49 -3.20
CA ASP A 134 -11.89 -8.90 -2.51
C ASP A 134 -10.77 -9.10 -3.54
N ILE A 135 -9.71 -8.32 -3.42
CA ILE A 135 -8.61 -8.30 -4.40
C ILE A 135 -7.76 -9.57 -4.40
N LEU A 136 -7.87 -10.39 -3.35
CA LEU A 136 -7.13 -11.64 -3.25
C LEU A 136 -7.96 -12.85 -3.64
N SER A 137 -9.22 -12.66 -4.08
CA SER A 137 -10.06 -13.74 -4.54
C SER A 137 -9.69 -14.15 -5.97
N GLU A 138 -9.92 -15.43 -6.31
CA GLU A 138 -9.67 -15.91 -7.68
C GLU A 138 -10.60 -15.25 -8.69
N ASP A 139 -11.85 -15.00 -8.30
CA ASP A 139 -12.83 -14.34 -9.16
C ASP A 139 -12.38 -12.95 -9.57
N ASN A 140 -11.72 -12.25 -8.65
CA ASN A 140 -11.20 -10.91 -8.92
C ASN A 140 -10.17 -10.93 -10.06
N ILE A 141 -9.29 -11.93 -10.07
CA ILE A 141 -8.27 -12.07 -11.13
C ILE A 141 -8.93 -12.31 -12.48
N THR A 142 -9.87 -13.22 -12.54
CA THR A 142 -10.60 -13.55 -13.76
C THR A 142 -11.32 -12.34 -14.33
N MET A 143 -11.96 -11.55 -13.48
CA MET A 143 -12.67 -10.34 -13.89
C MET A 143 -11.73 -9.29 -14.49
N ASN A 144 -10.53 -9.16 -13.96
CA ASN A 144 -9.57 -8.18 -14.43
C ASN A 144 -9.00 -8.52 -15.81
N GLU A 145 -8.94 -9.80 -16.16
CA GLU A 145 -8.48 -10.25 -17.46
C GLU A 145 -9.46 -9.93 -18.57
N GLY A 146 -10.72 -9.74 -18.24
CA GLY A 146 -11.78 -9.43 -19.21
C GLY A 146 -11.77 -8.00 -19.70
N GLU A 147 -10.91 -7.19 -19.20
CA GLU A 147 -10.81 -5.79 -19.58
C GLU A 147 -9.70 -5.58 -20.61
#